data_96db58ab1cdcac46fa890943ea45973e
#
_entry.id   96db58ab1cdcac46fa890943ea45973e
#
_cell.length_a   1.000
_cell.length_b   1.000
_cell.length_c   1.000
_cell.angle_alpha   90.00
_cell.angle_beta   90.00
_cell.angle_gamma   90.00
#
_symmetry.space_group_name_H-M   'P 1'
#
loop_
_entity.id
_entity.type
_entity.pdbx_description
1 polymer ?
#
loop_
_entity_poly.entity_id
_entity_poly.type
_entity_poly.pdbx_seq_one_letter_code
_entity_poly.pdbx_strand_id
1 'polypeptide(L)'
;MSILSRAVCNHTGSLKINATWNPMYRFINNIRSSSTDSTDEQEDPGSGFYTMVEKFYDRAAKLLEDKLVNDMHKSKLSEQQKRIKVRGILTMMKPPNYVLAITFPIRRDNGEWDMIEAWRAQHSLHRTPCKGGIRYSMDVNLDEVKALAALMTFKCACVNVPFGGAKAGVRINPKEWSETELERITRRLTVELAKKGFIGPGIDVPAPDMGTGEREMAWIADTYASTVGWEDLNAYACITGKPILQGVELAKKGFIGPGIDVPAPDMGTGEREMAWIADTYASTVGWEDLNAYACITGKPILQGGIHGRTSATGRGLYHGVNNFVNEKFYMDKVGLTTGLAGKTFIVQGAGNVGYHSMRYLTRHGAKCIGVLEWDGAIVNPDGIDPIALGEYKFEHGTIVGFPGARVYDKDPKEDLLCEACDILIPAASEQQITSKNARRIRAKIIAEGANGPTTPAADKILLEKNVLVIPDMYVNAGGVTVSYFEWLKNLQHTSYGRLTFKYQRDTNYSILESVQSSLEAKFGKMGGKIPILPSKSFSKCMAGASEKDIVHSGLEQTMEKSARAIMETAQAYKLDLDLRTAAYVTSLEKIYNVYSAAGMTFGV
;
A
#
# COMPACT_ATOMS: atom_id res chain seq x y z
N MET A 1 23.35 -12.96 -55.26
CA MET A 1 24.71 -13.24 -55.80
C MET A 1 25.57 -13.45 -54.57
N SER A 2 25.75 -14.68 -54.22
CA SER A 2 26.85 -15.62 -54.43
C SER A 2 28.16 -15.10 -53.78
N ILE A 3 28.80 -15.79 -52.87
CA ILE A 3 29.49 -17.07 -53.06
C ILE A 3 29.73 -17.72 -51.69
N LEU A 4 29.37 -18.96 -51.62
CA LEU A 4 29.88 -20.09 -50.90
C LEU A 4 31.40 -20.25 -50.91
N SER A 5 31.99 -20.75 -49.80
CA SER A 5 32.81 -21.98 -49.96
C SER A 5 33.14 -22.60 -48.58
N ARG A 6 33.05 -23.90 -48.58
CA ARG A 6 33.39 -24.93 -47.59
C ARG A 6 34.88 -24.94 -47.23
N ALA A 7 35.18 -25.29 -46.00
CA ALA A 7 36.31 -26.17 -45.74
C ALA A 7 36.02 -27.07 -44.49
N VAL A 8 35.96 -28.35 -44.74
CA VAL A 8 36.02 -29.45 -43.77
C VAL A 8 37.49 -29.67 -43.47
N CYS A 9 37.87 -29.81 -42.20
CA CYS A 9 39.04 -30.61 -41.83
C CYS A 9 38.89 -31.13 -40.40
N ASN A 10 38.90 -32.46 -40.30
CA ASN A 10 39.06 -33.25 -39.09
C ASN A 10 40.43 -33.00 -38.46
N HIS A 11 40.46 -32.81 -37.13
CA HIS A 11 41.57 -33.34 -36.33
C HIS A 11 41.14 -33.60 -34.91
N THR A 12 41.25 -34.82 -34.48
CA THR A 12 41.21 -35.36 -33.15
C THR A 12 42.37 -34.80 -32.32
N GLY A 13 42.07 -34.09 -31.26
CA GLY A 13 43.06 -33.63 -30.30
C GLY A 13 42.40 -33.38 -28.94
N SER A 14 42.62 -34.29 -27.99
CA SER A 14 42.16 -34.18 -26.61
C SER A 14 42.80 -32.96 -25.92
N LEU A 15 42.04 -31.93 -25.66
CA LEU A 15 42.45 -30.82 -24.80
C LEU A 15 41.84 -31.03 -23.41
N LYS A 16 42.70 -31.31 -22.44
CA LYS A 16 42.40 -31.23 -21.01
C LYS A 16 42.08 -29.78 -20.69
N ILE A 17 40.80 -29.45 -20.48
CA ILE A 17 40.37 -28.16 -19.96
C ILE A 17 40.49 -28.22 -18.44
N ASN A 18 41.40 -27.43 -17.88
CA ASN A 18 41.52 -27.17 -16.46
C ASN A 18 40.24 -26.51 -15.95
N ALA A 19 39.58 -27.21 -15.03
CA ALA A 19 38.38 -26.73 -14.32
C ALA A 19 38.78 -25.70 -13.26
N THR A 20 38.88 -24.44 -13.67
CA THR A 20 38.89 -23.30 -12.74
C THR A 20 38.22 -22.13 -13.43
N TRP A 21 36.93 -22.05 -13.25
CA TRP A 21 36.05 -20.84 -13.31
C TRP A 21 34.59 -21.28 -13.46
N ASN A 22 33.97 -21.57 -12.33
CA ASN A 22 32.51 -21.59 -12.28
C ASN A 22 32.03 -20.98 -10.95
N PRO A 23 31.65 -19.70 -10.93
CA PRO A 23 31.13 -19.05 -9.72
C PRO A 23 29.85 -19.69 -9.18
N MET A 24 29.14 -20.47 -10.01
CA MET A 24 27.87 -21.12 -9.64
C MET A 24 28.05 -22.30 -8.67
N TYR A 25 29.21 -22.96 -8.65
CA TYR A 25 29.47 -24.07 -7.72
C TYR A 25 29.78 -23.62 -6.29
N ARG A 26 30.20 -22.39 -6.08
CA ARG A 26 30.36 -21.82 -4.72
C ARG A 26 29.05 -21.42 -4.06
N PHE A 27 28.01 -21.12 -4.85
CA PHE A 27 26.69 -20.77 -4.31
C PHE A 27 25.96 -22.00 -3.75
N ILE A 28 26.12 -23.16 -4.34
CA ILE A 28 25.43 -24.39 -3.93
C ILE A 28 26.04 -25.00 -2.65
N ASN A 29 27.33 -24.83 -2.39
CA ASN A 29 27.97 -25.36 -1.19
C ASN A 29 27.75 -24.49 0.07
N ASN A 30 27.38 -23.20 -0.06
CA ASN A 30 27.00 -22.38 1.09
C ASN A 30 25.55 -22.60 1.56
N ILE A 31 24.74 -23.34 0.78
CA ILE A 31 23.36 -23.71 1.19
C ILE A 31 23.34 -24.97 2.06
N ARG A 32 24.45 -25.70 2.15
CA ARG A 32 24.54 -26.99 2.92
C ARG A 32 24.95 -26.84 4.39
N SER A 33 25.22 -25.65 4.90
CA SER A 33 25.73 -25.48 6.27
C SER A 33 24.89 -24.55 7.17
N SER A 34 23.59 -24.46 6.95
CA SER A 34 22.71 -23.78 7.92
C SER A 34 21.43 -24.56 8.18
N SER A 35 21.61 -25.82 8.62
CA SER A 35 20.56 -26.57 9.31
C SER A 35 21.06 -26.88 10.72
N THR A 36 20.93 -25.95 11.63
CA THR A 36 20.86 -26.24 13.06
C THR A 36 19.72 -25.43 13.64
N ASP A 37 18.78 -26.18 14.17
CA ASP A 37 17.66 -25.72 14.99
C ASP A 37 18.14 -24.94 16.23
N SER A 38 17.25 -24.05 16.68
CA SER A 38 17.17 -23.46 18.01
C SER A 38 18.37 -22.63 18.49
N THR A 39 18.30 -21.33 18.21
CA THR A 39 18.85 -20.32 19.13
C THR A 39 17.88 -19.15 19.21
N ASP A 40 17.62 -18.72 20.43
CA ASP A 40 16.84 -17.55 20.79
C ASP A 40 17.11 -16.38 19.83
N GLU A 41 16.09 -15.97 19.09
CA GLU A 41 16.10 -14.73 18.28
C GLU A 41 16.08 -13.53 19.24
N GLN A 42 17.21 -13.26 19.89
CA GLN A 42 17.47 -11.92 20.41
C GLN A 42 17.48 -10.98 19.20
N GLU A 43 16.72 -9.89 19.26
CA GLU A 43 16.93 -8.77 18.34
C GLU A 43 18.40 -8.40 18.44
N ASP A 44 19.12 -8.61 17.35
CA ASP A 44 20.39 -7.93 17.17
C ASP A 44 20.03 -6.43 17.13
N PRO A 45 20.50 -5.58 18.07
CA PRO A 45 20.21 -4.15 18.06
C PRO A 45 20.92 -3.51 16.87
N GLY A 46 20.34 -3.73 15.66
CA GLY A 46 20.92 -3.39 14.36
C GLY A 46 20.35 -4.22 13.21
N SER A 47 19.37 -5.13 13.45
CA SER A 47 18.71 -5.82 12.35
C SER A 47 17.94 -4.80 11.51
N GLY A 48 18.37 -4.58 10.25
CA GLY A 48 17.79 -3.60 9.35
C GLY A 48 16.30 -3.84 9.10
N PHE A 49 15.60 -2.81 8.66
CA PHE A 49 14.17 -2.86 8.37
C PHE A 49 13.85 -3.90 7.27
N TYR A 50 14.74 -4.07 6.29
CA TYR A 50 14.57 -5.08 5.25
C TYR A 50 14.69 -6.51 5.81
N THR A 51 15.63 -6.76 6.72
CA THR A 51 15.75 -8.04 7.42
C THR A 51 14.47 -8.39 8.20
N MET A 52 13.80 -7.39 8.75
CA MET A 52 12.48 -7.55 9.38
C MET A 52 11.45 -8.08 8.38
N VAL A 53 11.35 -7.48 7.20
CA VAL A 53 10.43 -7.89 6.13
C VAL A 53 10.80 -9.30 5.62
N GLU A 54 12.09 -9.60 5.47
CA GLU A 54 12.56 -10.94 5.07
C GLU A 54 12.18 -12.03 6.07
N LYS A 55 12.26 -11.77 7.37
CA LYS A 55 11.85 -12.73 8.40
C LYS A 55 10.36 -13.07 8.30
N PHE A 56 9.50 -12.08 8.08
CA PHE A 56 8.07 -12.32 7.85
C PHE A 56 7.84 -13.09 6.54
N TYR A 57 8.58 -12.73 5.48
CA TYR A 57 8.55 -13.44 4.21
C TYR A 57 8.90 -14.92 4.37
N ASP A 58 10.05 -15.22 4.98
CA ASP A 58 10.56 -16.58 5.14
C ASP A 58 9.61 -17.47 5.95
N ARG A 59 8.99 -16.92 7.01
CA ARG A 59 7.96 -17.62 7.77
C ARG A 59 6.79 -18.02 6.88
N ALA A 60 6.27 -17.09 6.09
CA ALA A 60 5.14 -17.33 5.19
C ALA A 60 5.52 -18.27 4.02
N ALA A 61 6.69 -18.09 3.42
CA ALA A 61 7.16 -18.91 2.31
C ALA A 61 7.34 -20.39 2.71
N LYS A 62 7.88 -20.64 3.92
CA LYS A 62 8.03 -21.99 4.48
C LYS A 62 6.68 -22.70 4.63
N LEU A 63 5.65 -22.00 5.08
CA LEU A 63 4.30 -22.57 5.20
C LEU A 63 3.64 -22.81 3.85
N LEU A 64 3.88 -21.93 2.89
CA LEU A 64 3.23 -21.98 1.58
C LEU A 64 3.81 -23.07 0.67
N GLU A 65 5.06 -23.49 0.86
CA GLU A 65 5.79 -24.43 0.01
C GLU A 65 5.01 -25.73 -0.22
N ASP A 66 4.57 -26.39 0.83
CA ASP A 66 3.89 -27.69 0.73
C ASP A 66 2.57 -27.59 -0.03
N LYS A 67 1.78 -26.52 0.19
CA LYS A 67 0.55 -26.25 -0.57
C LYS A 67 0.85 -26.11 -2.06
N LEU A 68 1.83 -25.26 -2.42
CA LEU A 68 2.17 -25.00 -3.82
C LEU A 68 2.68 -26.26 -4.54
N VAL A 69 3.41 -27.13 -3.85
CA VAL A 69 3.84 -28.42 -4.37
C VAL A 69 2.63 -29.32 -4.62
N ASN A 70 1.72 -29.40 -3.68
CA ASN A 70 0.48 -30.19 -3.80
C ASN A 70 -0.43 -29.69 -4.92
N ASP A 71 -0.54 -28.36 -5.10
CA ASP A 71 -1.36 -27.75 -6.18
C ASP A 71 -0.83 -28.11 -7.59
N MET A 72 0.42 -28.55 -7.69
CA MET A 72 1.01 -29.04 -8.95
C MET A 72 0.59 -30.47 -9.31
N HIS A 73 -0.60 -30.95 -8.90
CA HIS A 73 -1.07 -32.33 -9.13
C HIS A 73 -1.17 -32.72 -10.61
N LYS A 74 -1.41 -31.77 -11.53
CA LYS A 74 -1.43 -31.99 -12.99
C LYS A 74 -0.05 -32.01 -13.64
N SER A 75 1.03 -31.68 -12.92
CA SER A 75 2.38 -31.64 -13.45
C SER A 75 2.98 -33.05 -13.51
N LYS A 76 3.68 -33.34 -14.62
CA LYS A 76 4.44 -34.60 -14.80
C LYS A 76 5.76 -34.65 -14.02
N LEU A 77 6.11 -33.60 -13.29
CA LEU A 77 7.33 -33.51 -12.49
C LEU A 77 7.26 -34.43 -11.27
N SER A 78 8.41 -34.99 -10.90
CA SER A 78 8.54 -35.73 -9.64
C SER A 78 8.32 -34.77 -8.45
N GLU A 79 8.00 -35.31 -7.27
CA GLU A 79 7.81 -34.54 -6.04
C GLU A 79 9.03 -33.65 -5.73
N GLN A 80 10.23 -34.21 -5.89
CA GLN A 80 11.48 -33.47 -5.70
C GLN A 80 11.62 -32.30 -6.71
N GLN A 81 11.30 -32.54 -7.98
CA GLN A 81 11.36 -31.49 -9.00
C GLN A 81 10.33 -30.39 -8.76
N LYS A 82 9.12 -30.74 -8.29
CA LYS A 82 8.12 -29.75 -7.89
C LYS A 82 8.63 -28.87 -6.75
N ARG A 83 9.21 -29.48 -5.68
CA ARG A 83 9.80 -28.73 -4.57
C ARG A 83 10.92 -27.80 -5.01
N ILE A 84 11.83 -28.28 -5.86
CA ILE A 84 12.91 -27.45 -6.41
C ILE A 84 12.34 -26.26 -7.18
N LYS A 85 11.32 -26.47 -8.02
CA LYS A 85 10.65 -25.39 -8.77
C LYS A 85 9.99 -24.38 -7.85
N VAL A 86 9.20 -24.85 -6.88
CA VAL A 86 8.50 -23.96 -5.92
C VAL A 86 9.50 -23.13 -5.12
N ARG A 87 10.53 -23.77 -4.55
CA ARG A 87 11.58 -23.07 -3.81
C ARG A 87 12.32 -22.06 -4.67
N GLY A 88 12.63 -22.41 -5.92
CA GLY A 88 13.28 -21.51 -6.87
C GLY A 88 12.46 -20.23 -7.09
N ILE A 89 11.14 -20.35 -7.30
CA ILE A 89 10.25 -19.20 -7.47
C ILE A 89 10.18 -18.38 -6.18
N LEU A 90 9.94 -19.01 -5.03
CA LEU A 90 9.88 -18.31 -3.75
C LEU A 90 11.20 -17.60 -3.42
N THR A 91 12.34 -18.24 -3.66
CA THR A 91 13.66 -17.61 -3.46
C THR A 91 13.85 -16.39 -4.36
N MET A 92 13.41 -16.47 -5.62
CA MET A 92 13.49 -15.35 -6.56
C MET A 92 12.56 -14.17 -6.17
N MET A 93 11.40 -14.46 -5.60
CA MET A 93 10.43 -13.43 -5.19
C MET A 93 10.85 -12.64 -3.93
N LYS A 94 11.84 -13.13 -3.17
CA LYS A 94 12.24 -12.54 -1.90
C LYS A 94 13.05 -11.25 -2.07
N PRO A 95 14.16 -11.23 -2.85
CA PRO A 95 14.94 -10.01 -3.04
C PRO A 95 14.27 -9.08 -4.05
N PRO A 96 14.55 -7.77 -3.98
CA PRO A 96 14.19 -6.87 -5.06
C PRO A 96 14.78 -7.34 -6.39
N ASN A 97 14.00 -7.26 -7.47
CA ASN A 97 14.47 -7.60 -8.81
C ASN A 97 15.63 -6.68 -9.23
N TYR A 98 15.53 -5.39 -8.91
CA TYR A 98 16.58 -4.41 -9.20
C TYR A 98 16.78 -3.45 -8.03
N VAL A 99 18.03 -3.11 -7.79
CA VAL A 99 18.43 -2.09 -6.83
C VAL A 99 19.54 -1.26 -7.44
N LEU A 100 19.35 0.03 -7.46
CA LEU A 100 20.34 1.02 -7.86
C LEU A 100 20.79 1.82 -6.66
N ALA A 101 22.08 1.85 -6.41
CA ALA A 101 22.74 2.74 -5.46
C ALA A 101 23.64 3.72 -6.24
N ILE A 102 23.51 4.99 -5.98
CA ILE A 102 24.26 6.05 -6.66
C ILE A 102 24.81 7.05 -5.67
N THR A 103 25.99 7.55 -5.96
CA THR A 103 26.62 8.65 -5.23
C THR A 103 27.07 9.69 -6.23
N PHE A 104 26.75 10.95 -5.99
CA PHE A 104 27.09 12.03 -6.89
C PHE A 104 27.42 13.34 -6.15
N PRO A 105 28.36 14.15 -6.69
CA PRO A 105 28.71 15.44 -6.10
C PRO A 105 27.69 16.52 -6.45
N ILE A 106 27.43 17.40 -5.50
CA ILE A 106 26.63 18.62 -5.68
C ILE A 106 27.45 19.83 -5.15
N ARG A 107 27.48 20.91 -5.93
CA ARG A 107 28.06 22.16 -5.50
C ARG A 107 27.05 22.97 -4.70
N ARG A 108 27.44 23.36 -3.47
CA ARG A 108 26.67 24.25 -2.61
C ARG A 108 26.69 25.68 -3.14
N ASP A 109 25.72 26.47 -2.69
CA ASP A 109 25.67 27.90 -3.06
C ASP A 109 26.86 28.70 -2.49
N ASN A 110 27.46 28.21 -1.40
CA ASN A 110 28.71 28.77 -0.84
C ASN A 110 30.00 28.37 -1.62
N GLY A 111 29.84 27.50 -2.65
CA GLY A 111 30.92 27.02 -3.49
C GLY A 111 31.59 25.71 -3.07
N GLU A 112 31.27 25.19 -1.90
CA GLU A 112 31.73 23.88 -1.42
C GLU A 112 31.07 22.73 -2.18
N TRP A 113 31.60 21.51 -2.02
CA TRP A 113 31.06 20.31 -2.67
C TRP A 113 30.66 19.29 -1.62
N ASP A 114 29.42 18.78 -1.74
CA ASP A 114 28.91 17.69 -0.93
C ASP A 114 28.64 16.46 -1.78
N MET A 115 28.79 15.27 -1.18
CA MET A 115 28.49 13.98 -1.80
C MET A 115 27.13 13.49 -1.37
N ILE A 116 26.23 13.27 -2.32
CA ILE A 116 24.87 12.82 -2.09
C ILE A 116 24.75 11.33 -2.37
N GLU A 117 24.21 10.59 -1.41
CA GLU A 117 23.87 9.17 -1.54
C GLU A 117 22.39 8.99 -1.83
N ALA A 118 22.07 8.13 -2.78
CA ALA A 118 20.69 7.85 -3.17
C ALA A 118 20.50 6.39 -3.61
N TRP A 119 19.29 5.88 -3.44
CA TRP A 119 18.93 4.50 -3.79
C TRP A 119 17.56 4.44 -4.45
N ARG A 120 17.38 3.46 -5.35
CA ARG A 120 16.07 3.05 -5.86
C ARG A 120 15.98 1.53 -5.93
N ALA A 121 14.94 0.95 -5.33
CA ALA A 121 14.65 -0.46 -5.40
C ALA A 121 13.32 -0.71 -6.12
N GLN A 122 13.31 -1.67 -7.05
CA GLN A 122 12.14 -2.25 -7.70
C GLN A 122 12.02 -3.68 -7.18
N HIS A 123 11.05 -3.92 -6.28
CA HIS A 123 10.98 -5.20 -5.59
C HIS A 123 10.45 -6.30 -6.48
N SER A 124 9.34 -6.10 -7.19
CA SER A 124 8.76 -7.16 -7.99
C SER A 124 8.12 -6.64 -9.27
N LEU A 125 8.60 -7.18 -10.40
CA LEU A 125 8.08 -6.91 -11.75
C LEU A 125 7.02 -7.93 -12.18
N HIS A 126 6.43 -8.70 -11.27
CA HIS A 126 5.33 -9.62 -11.58
C HIS A 126 4.13 -8.90 -12.22
N ARG A 127 4.00 -7.63 -11.94
CA ARG A 127 3.08 -6.68 -12.57
C ARG A 127 3.77 -5.34 -12.75
N THR A 128 3.57 -4.73 -13.90
CA THR A 128 4.09 -3.41 -14.23
C THR A 128 2.95 -2.44 -14.47
N PRO A 129 3.17 -1.13 -14.23
CA PRO A 129 4.41 -0.55 -13.71
C PRO A 129 4.63 -0.84 -12.23
N CYS A 130 5.87 -0.74 -11.77
CA CYS A 130 6.16 -0.59 -10.35
C CYS A 130 5.72 0.79 -9.87
N LYS A 131 5.29 0.89 -8.61
CA LYS A 131 4.86 2.16 -8.00
C LYS A 131 5.46 2.33 -6.61
N GLY A 132 5.96 3.53 -6.30
CA GLY A 132 6.48 3.87 -4.98
C GLY A 132 7.08 5.26 -4.91
N GLY A 133 7.15 5.84 -3.69
CA GLY A 133 7.62 7.20 -3.43
C GLY A 133 9.14 7.38 -3.51
N ILE A 134 9.57 8.65 -3.49
CA ILE A 134 10.96 9.08 -3.30
C ILE A 134 11.02 9.87 -1.99
N ARG A 135 11.79 9.39 -1.02
CA ARG A 135 11.94 9.97 0.31
C ARG A 135 13.25 10.78 0.42
N TYR A 136 13.19 11.99 0.97
CA TYR A 136 14.37 12.77 1.38
C TYR A 136 14.41 12.85 2.91
N SER A 137 15.34 12.12 3.51
CA SER A 137 15.56 12.09 4.96
C SER A 137 16.97 11.65 5.26
N MET A 138 17.55 12.11 6.39
CA MET A 138 18.85 11.63 6.88
C MET A 138 18.82 10.16 7.31
N ASP A 139 17.66 9.63 7.66
CA ASP A 139 17.49 8.24 8.07
C ASP A 139 17.47 7.27 6.89
N VAL A 140 17.26 7.78 5.67
CA VAL A 140 17.20 6.96 4.45
C VAL A 140 18.52 6.21 4.24
N ASN A 141 18.35 4.93 4.01
CA ASN A 141 19.44 4.02 3.64
C ASN A 141 18.93 2.93 2.68
N LEU A 142 19.85 2.13 2.16
CA LEU A 142 19.54 1.05 1.23
C LEU A 142 18.57 0.02 1.81
N ASP A 143 18.71 -0.31 3.08
CA ASP A 143 17.90 -1.30 3.77
C ASP A 143 16.43 -0.87 3.86
N GLU A 144 16.20 0.39 4.27
CA GLU A 144 14.87 0.98 4.33
C GLU A 144 14.19 1.01 2.94
N VAL A 145 14.93 1.43 1.91
CA VAL A 145 14.41 1.50 0.55
C VAL A 145 13.97 0.13 0.03
N LYS A 146 14.74 -0.93 0.30
CA LYS A 146 14.36 -2.32 -0.03
C LYS A 146 13.12 -2.77 0.73
N ALA A 147 13.06 -2.51 2.04
CA ALA A 147 11.94 -2.88 2.89
C ALA A 147 10.62 -2.27 2.39
N LEU A 148 10.62 -0.97 2.17
CA LEU A 148 9.43 -0.25 1.72
C LEU A 148 8.99 -0.67 0.31
N ALA A 149 9.92 -0.99 -0.60
CA ALA A 149 9.60 -1.53 -1.92
C ALA A 149 8.93 -2.91 -1.83
N ALA A 150 9.41 -3.79 -0.93
CA ALA A 150 8.81 -5.10 -0.68
C ALA A 150 7.40 -4.99 -0.08
N LEU A 151 7.23 -4.15 0.94
CA LEU A 151 5.92 -3.91 1.56
C LEU A 151 4.90 -3.37 0.55
N MET A 152 5.31 -2.50 -0.38
CA MET A 152 4.42 -2.02 -1.45
C MET A 152 3.95 -3.16 -2.35
N THR A 153 4.83 -4.09 -2.73
CA THR A 153 4.45 -5.28 -3.51
C THR A 153 3.42 -6.13 -2.78
N PHE A 154 3.68 -6.47 -1.51
CA PHE A 154 2.80 -7.36 -0.74
C PHE A 154 1.45 -6.70 -0.44
N LYS A 155 1.43 -5.39 -0.17
CA LYS A 155 0.20 -4.62 0.01
C LYS A 155 -0.69 -4.67 -1.23
N CYS A 156 -0.14 -4.36 -2.40
CA CYS A 156 -0.89 -4.42 -3.66
C CYS A 156 -1.45 -5.83 -3.92
N ALA A 157 -0.67 -6.87 -3.68
CA ALA A 157 -1.11 -8.26 -3.82
C ALA A 157 -2.20 -8.64 -2.80
N CYS A 158 -2.09 -8.19 -1.55
CA CYS A 158 -3.06 -8.48 -0.49
C CYS A 158 -4.48 -8.08 -0.89
N VAL A 159 -4.62 -6.86 -1.43
CA VAL A 159 -5.92 -6.28 -1.83
C VAL A 159 -6.23 -6.39 -3.33
N ASN A 160 -5.47 -7.21 -4.08
CA ASN A 160 -5.63 -7.46 -5.52
C ASN A 160 -5.51 -6.20 -6.41
N VAL A 161 -4.65 -5.26 -6.07
CA VAL A 161 -4.30 -4.11 -6.91
C VAL A 161 -3.13 -4.48 -7.84
N PRO A 162 -3.23 -4.26 -9.17
CA PRO A 162 -2.30 -4.82 -10.15
C PRO A 162 -1.03 -3.96 -10.37
N PHE A 163 -0.29 -3.66 -9.31
CA PHE A 163 0.99 -2.94 -9.38
C PHE A 163 2.14 -3.76 -8.79
N GLY A 164 3.35 -3.57 -9.32
CA GLY A 164 4.59 -3.92 -8.65
C GLY A 164 4.95 -2.91 -7.57
N GLY A 165 5.92 -3.24 -6.71
CA GLY A 165 6.37 -2.35 -5.65
C GLY A 165 7.77 -1.77 -5.92
N ALA A 166 7.91 -0.46 -5.73
CA ALA A 166 9.18 0.25 -5.78
C ALA A 166 9.31 1.26 -4.62
N LYS A 167 10.52 1.73 -4.37
CA LYS A 167 10.81 2.83 -3.43
C LYS A 167 12.15 3.45 -3.77
N ALA A 168 12.27 4.76 -3.57
CA ALA A 168 13.55 5.45 -3.63
C ALA A 168 13.79 6.28 -2.36
N GLY A 169 15.04 6.66 -2.15
CA GLY A 169 15.41 7.58 -1.10
C GLY A 169 16.72 8.28 -1.37
N VAL A 170 16.84 9.49 -0.87
CA VAL A 170 18.04 10.32 -0.88
C VAL A 170 18.36 10.72 0.55
N ARG A 171 19.60 10.54 0.96
CA ARG A 171 20.05 10.82 2.32
C ARG A 171 20.41 12.29 2.49
N ILE A 172 19.41 13.12 2.66
CA ILE A 172 19.56 14.56 2.95
C ILE A 172 18.46 15.04 3.91
N ASN A 173 18.78 16.09 4.67
CA ASN A 173 17.75 16.88 5.36
C ASN A 173 17.33 18.03 4.44
N PRO A 174 16.15 18.00 3.80
CA PRO A 174 15.77 19.01 2.83
C PRO A 174 15.68 20.42 3.39
N LYS A 175 15.61 20.59 4.71
CA LYS A 175 15.57 21.90 5.39
C LYS A 175 16.93 22.60 5.45
N GLU A 176 18.02 21.87 5.22
CA GLU A 176 19.41 22.37 5.26
C GLU A 176 19.94 22.78 3.89
N TRP A 177 19.12 22.64 2.84
CA TRP A 177 19.47 22.92 1.45
C TRP A 177 18.62 24.05 0.90
N SER A 178 19.23 24.94 0.12
CA SER A 178 18.47 25.96 -0.61
C SER A 178 17.59 25.30 -1.69
N GLU A 179 16.60 26.02 -2.19
CA GLU A 179 15.74 25.52 -3.26
C GLU A 179 16.53 25.18 -4.53
N THR A 180 17.50 26.03 -4.90
CA THR A 180 18.39 25.81 -6.04
C THR A 180 19.30 24.60 -5.85
N GLU A 181 19.75 24.36 -4.63
CA GLU A 181 20.54 23.17 -4.30
C GLU A 181 19.70 21.89 -4.38
N LEU A 182 18.47 21.91 -3.82
CA LEU A 182 17.52 20.79 -3.92
C LEU A 182 17.16 20.47 -5.38
N GLU A 183 17.00 21.49 -6.22
CA GLU A 183 16.80 21.32 -7.65
C GLU A 183 17.99 20.59 -8.29
N ARG A 184 19.23 21.02 -8.02
CA ARG A 184 20.43 20.36 -8.55
C ARG A 184 20.54 18.90 -8.12
N ILE A 185 20.26 18.60 -6.82
CA ILE A 185 20.25 17.23 -6.29
C ILE A 185 19.22 16.39 -7.04
N THR A 186 17.99 16.88 -7.15
CA THR A 186 16.87 16.15 -7.76
C THR A 186 17.08 15.89 -9.23
N ARG A 187 17.54 16.90 -9.98
CA ARG A 187 17.86 16.75 -11.41
C ARG A 187 19.03 15.78 -11.64
N ARG A 188 20.06 15.82 -10.80
CA ARG A 188 21.19 14.90 -10.91
C ARG A 188 20.77 13.46 -10.61
N LEU A 189 19.97 13.24 -9.56
CA LEU A 189 19.36 11.95 -9.25
C LEU A 189 18.59 11.41 -10.47
N THR A 190 17.77 12.24 -11.09
CA THR A 190 16.94 11.87 -12.23
C THR A 190 17.77 11.42 -13.43
N VAL A 191 18.83 12.14 -13.76
CA VAL A 191 19.75 11.76 -14.83
C VAL A 191 20.33 10.37 -14.61
N GLU A 192 20.73 10.05 -13.38
CA GLU A 192 21.27 8.73 -13.05
C GLU A 192 20.22 7.62 -13.12
N LEU A 193 19.00 7.88 -12.61
CA LEU A 193 17.89 6.92 -12.68
C LEU A 193 17.45 6.67 -14.12
N ALA A 194 17.29 7.73 -14.92
CA ALA A 194 16.84 7.67 -16.29
C ALA A 194 17.83 6.93 -17.20
N LYS A 195 19.13 7.31 -17.15
CA LYS A 195 20.18 6.67 -17.94
C LYS A 195 20.33 5.17 -17.69
N LYS A 196 19.92 4.69 -16.52
CA LYS A 196 20.00 3.29 -16.14
C LYS A 196 18.66 2.54 -16.26
N GLY A 197 17.62 3.19 -16.82
CA GLY A 197 16.31 2.58 -17.02
C GLY A 197 15.56 2.28 -15.72
N PHE A 198 15.84 3.01 -14.63
CA PHE A 198 15.17 2.84 -13.33
C PHE A 198 13.94 3.72 -13.14
N ILE A 199 13.64 4.57 -14.08
CA ILE A 199 12.38 5.31 -14.15
C ILE A 199 11.91 5.33 -15.60
N GLY A 200 10.60 5.33 -15.77
CA GLY A 200 9.95 5.38 -17.07
C GLY A 200 8.49 4.93 -17.00
N PRO A 201 7.64 5.38 -17.94
CA PRO A 201 6.19 5.22 -17.87
C PRO A 201 5.70 3.77 -17.74
N GLY A 202 6.34 2.86 -18.43
CA GLY A 202 5.97 1.43 -18.42
C GLY A 202 6.77 0.55 -17.45
N ILE A 203 7.75 1.11 -16.75
CA ILE A 203 8.72 0.35 -15.95
C ILE A 203 8.55 0.66 -14.48
N ASP A 204 8.72 1.92 -14.10
CA ASP A 204 8.71 2.35 -12.71
C ASP A 204 8.38 3.84 -12.60
N VAL A 205 7.34 4.15 -11.86
CA VAL A 205 6.79 5.50 -11.74
C VAL A 205 6.92 6.00 -10.31
N PRO A 206 7.95 6.79 -10.00
CA PRO A 206 8.12 7.42 -8.70
C PRO A 206 6.97 8.36 -8.32
N ALA A 207 6.83 8.59 -7.02
CA ALA A 207 5.85 9.49 -6.43
C ALA A 207 6.48 10.28 -5.27
N PRO A 208 5.85 11.35 -4.77
CA PRO A 208 6.29 12.03 -3.56
C PRO A 208 6.27 11.10 -2.35
N ASP A 209 7.10 11.45 -1.37
CA ASP A 209 7.21 10.81 -0.05
C ASP A 209 7.71 11.82 0.97
N MET A 210 8.09 11.37 2.17
CA MET A 210 8.63 12.25 3.21
C MET A 210 9.83 13.07 2.67
N GLY A 211 9.78 14.39 2.85
CA GLY A 211 10.83 15.31 2.42
C GLY A 211 10.85 15.65 0.93
N THR A 212 9.95 15.06 0.12
CA THR A 212 9.75 15.40 -1.29
C THR A 212 8.31 15.78 -1.57
N GLY A 213 8.11 16.72 -2.49
CA GLY A 213 6.80 17.20 -2.90
C GLY A 213 6.72 17.39 -4.42
N GLU A 214 5.74 18.17 -4.83
CA GLU A 214 5.50 18.51 -6.23
C GLU A 214 6.73 19.09 -6.92
N ARG A 215 7.46 19.93 -6.21
CA ARG A 215 8.64 20.64 -6.71
C ARG A 215 9.73 19.66 -7.15
N GLU A 216 10.08 18.70 -6.31
CA GLU A 216 11.06 17.66 -6.61
C GLU A 216 10.58 16.76 -7.75
N MET A 217 9.29 16.40 -7.75
CA MET A 217 8.71 15.59 -8.83
C MET A 217 8.74 16.33 -10.18
N ALA A 218 8.59 17.64 -10.17
CA ALA A 218 8.72 18.47 -11.37
C ALA A 218 10.12 18.43 -11.97
N TRP A 219 11.10 18.66 -11.14
CA TRP A 219 12.50 18.62 -11.57
C TRP A 219 12.89 17.25 -12.13
N ILE A 220 12.32 16.16 -11.56
CA ILE A 220 12.53 14.80 -12.08
C ILE A 220 11.91 14.67 -13.47
N ALA A 221 10.65 15.06 -13.64
CA ALA A 221 9.96 14.93 -14.92
C ALA A 221 10.62 15.72 -16.03
N ASP A 222 10.94 16.99 -15.78
CA ASP A 222 11.61 17.88 -16.72
C ASP A 222 13.01 17.34 -17.11
N THR A 223 13.76 16.85 -16.15
CA THR A 223 15.09 16.28 -16.38
C THR A 223 15.03 14.97 -17.16
N TYR A 224 14.08 14.08 -16.85
CA TYR A 224 13.89 12.83 -17.60
C TYR A 224 13.56 13.12 -19.06
N ALA A 225 12.59 13.99 -19.31
CA ALA A 225 12.19 14.36 -20.67
C ALA A 225 13.33 15.02 -21.46
N SER A 226 14.12 15.85 -20.80
CA SER A 226 15.25 16.56 -21.43
C SER A 226 16.50 15.69 -21.65
N THR A 227 16.59 14.51 -21.04
CA THR A 227 17.77 13.64 -21.12
C THR A 227 17.58 12.39 -21.95
N VAL A 228 16.67 11.52 -21.57
CA VAL A 228 16.43 10.21 -22.22
C VAL A 228 15.11 10.18 -22.95
N GLY A 229 14.18 11.03 -22.54
CA GLY A 229 12.82 11.04 -23.05
C GLY A 229 12.55 12.01 -24.18
N TRP A 230 13.56 12.62 -24.80
CA TRP A 230 13.35 13.64 -25.83
C TRP A 230 12.72 13.07 -27.12
N GLU A 231 12.90 11.78 -27.39
CA GLU A 231 12.23 11.04 -28.46
C GLU A 231 11.00 10.24 -27.97
N ASP A 232 10.78 10.18 -26.66
CA ASP A 232 9.67 9.44 -26.06
C ASP A 232 8.51 10.39 -25.78
N LEU A 233 7.43 10.24 -26.51
CA LEU A 233 6.19 11.01 -26.33
C LEU A 233 5.60 10.88 -24.92
N ASN A 234 5.99 9.84 -24.18
CA ASN A 234 5.53 9.54 -22.82
C ASN A 234 6.58 9.89 -21.75
N ALA A 235 7.66 10.58 -22.10
CA ALA A 235 8.80 10.81 -21.21
C ALA A 235 8.42 11.40 -19.86
N TYR A 236 7.47 12.32 -19.83
CA TYR A 236 7.04 12.95 -18.59
C TYR A 236 6.08 12.08 -17.73
N ALA A 237 5.56 10.99 -18.27
CA ALA A 237 4.80 10.01 -17.48
C ALA A 237 5.69 9.16 -16.55
N CYS A 238 6.99 9.40 -16.55
CA CYS A 238 7.96 8.70 -15.70
C CYS A 238 7.79 8.96 -14.19
N ILE A 239 6.91 9.88 -13.77
CA ILE A 239 6.77 10.25 -12.34
C ILE A 239 5.37 10.77 -12.00
N THR A 240 4.93 10.59 -10.75
CA THR A 240 3.68 11.13 -10.19
C THR A 240 3.94 12.24 -9.14
N GLY A 241 2.96 13.12 -8.90
CA GLY A 241 3.05 14.15 -7.85
C GLY A 241 3.85 15.40 -8.22
N LYS A 242 3.77 15.84 -9.47
CA LYS A 242 4.47 17.03 -10.01
C LYS A 242 3.76 18.34 -9.65
N PRO A 243 4.45 19.52 -9.62
CA PRO A 243 3.80 20.81 -9.45
C PRO A 243 2.83 21.14 -10.58
N ILE A 244 1.86 21.96 -10.23
CA ILE A 244 0.73 22.34 -11.07
C ILE A 244 1.16 22.93 -12.41
N LEU A 245 2.07 23.93 -12.41
CA LEU A 245 2.54 24.59 -13.63
C LEU A 245 3.26 23.64 -14.57
N GLN A 246 3.98 22.67 -14.04
CA GLN A 246 4.63 21.64 -14.85
C GLN A 246 3.71 20.46 -15.17
N GLY A 247 2.78 20.13 -14.29
CA GLY A 247 1.69 19.21 -14.61
C GLY A 247 0.89 19.71 -15.79
N VAL A 248 0.67 21.03 -15.86
CA VAL A 248 0.07 21.75 -16.99
C VAL A 248 0.94 21.65 -18.26
N GLU A 249 2.25 21.89 -18.17
CA GLU A 249 3.15 21.74 -19.30
C GLU A 249 3.32 20.26 -19.73
N LEU A 250 3.32 19.34 -18.80
CA LEU A 250 3.37 17.90 -19.05
C LEU A 250 2.10 17.40 -19.72
N ALA A 251 0.96 17.90 -19.31
CA ALA A 251 -0.31 17.64 -19.95
C ALA A 251 -0.30 18.17 -21.39
N LYS A 252 0.14 19.41 -21.63
CA LYS A 252 0.26 20.01 -22.96
C LYS A 252 1.18 19.25 -23.91
N LYS A 253 2.16 18.51 -23.39
CA LYS A 253 3.13 17.74 -24.16
C LYS A 253 2.80 16.24 -24.26
N GLY A 254 1.66 15.77 -23.75
CA GLY A 254 1.19 14.39 -23.86
C GLY A 254 1.89 13.38 -22.94
N PHE A 255 2.45 13.82 -21.83
CA PHE A 255 3.26 12.99 -20.96
C PHE A 255 2.51 12.38 -19.76
N ILE A 256 1.28 12.78 -19.53
CA ILE A 256 0.34 12.20 -18.59
C ILE A 256 -0.77 11.57 -19.41
N GLY A 257 -1.23 10.42 -19.04
CA GLY A 257 -2.33 9.75 -19.73
C GLY A 257 -2.79 8.48 -19.06
N PRO A 258 -4.03 8.03 -19.34
CA PRO A 258 -4.69 6.92 -18.66
C PRO A 258 -3.97 5.58 -18.73
N GLY A 259 -3.21 5.36 -19.79
CA GLY A 259 -2.43 4.14 -20.00
C GLY A 259 -0.93 4.30 -19.79
N ILE A 260 -0.49 5.49 -19.38
CA ILE A 260 0.92 5.89 -19.35
C ILE A 260 1.36 6.17 -17.92
N ASP A 261 0.81 7.23 -17.32
CA ASP A 261 1.07 7.62 -15.92
C ASP A 261 -0.19 8.22 -15.31
N VAL A 262 -0.55 7.73 -14.12
CA VAL A 262 -1.74 8.18 -13.38
C VAL A 262 -1.30 8.68 -12.01
N PRO A 263 -0.93 9.96 -11.88
CA PRO A 263 -0.58 10.57 -10.60
C PRO A 263 -1.72 10.51 -9.58
N ALA A 264 -1.37 10.70 -8.30
CA ALA A 264 -2.31 10.77 -7.20
C ALA A 264 -1.81 11.77 -6.15
N PRO A 265 -2.70 12.38 -5.34
CA PRO A 265 -2.29 13.29 -4.28
C PRO A 265 -1.50 12.57 -3.19
N ASP A 266 -0.53 13.27 -2.64
CA ASP A 266 0.28 12.87 -1.49
C ASP A 266 0.50 14.07 -0.57
N MET A 267 1.41 13.99 0.41
CA MET A 267 1.65 15.11 1.33
C MET A 267 1.97 16.41 0.57
N GLY A 268 1.23 17.46 0.90
CA GLY A 268 1.35 18.79 0.26
C GLY A 268 0.49 18.98 -0.99
N THR A 269 -0.14 17.93 -1.52
CA THR A 269 -1.05 18.01 -2.68
C THR A 269 -2.44 17.47 -2.37
N GLY A 270 -3.44 18.00 -3.05
CA GLY A 270 -4.84 17.63 -2.85
C GLY A 270 -5.66 17.64 -4.13
N GLU A 271 -6.97 17.67 -3.96
CA GLU A 271 -7.95 17.69 -5.05
C GLU A 271 -7.73 18.85 -6.01
N ARG A 272 -7.33 20.02 -5.50
CA ARG A 272 -7.09 21.24 -6.29
C ARG A 272 -6.00 21.04 -7.31
N GLU A 273 -4.86 20.49 -6.90
CA GLU A 273 -3.69 20.25 -7.73
C GLU A 273 -3.99 19.19 -8.79
N MET A 274 -4.70 18.13 -8.38
CA MET A 274 -5.12 17.08 -9.31
C MET A 274 -6.12 17.59 -10.34
N ALA A 275 -6.95 18.57 -9.97
CA ALA A 275 -7.87 19.26 -10.86
C ALA A 275 -7.16 19.97 -12.02
N TRP A 276 -6.15 20.77 -11.70
CA TRP A 276 -5.43 21.56 -12.67
C TRP A 276 -4.66 20.69 -13.67
N ILE A 277 -4.07 19.57 -13.20
CA ILE A 277 -3.38 18.62 -14.07
C ILE A 277 -4.38 17.95 -15.03
N ALA A 278 -5.52 17.49 -14.52
CA ALA A 278 -6.54 16.82 -15.33
C ALA A 278 -7.11 17.76 -16.40
N ASP A 279 -7.46 18.99 -16.03
CA ASP A 279 -8.00 20.00 -16.95
C ASP A 279 -6.99 20.34 -18.06
N THR A 280 -5.74 20.50 -17.70
CA THR A 280 -4.69 20.80 -18.68
C THR A 280 -4.44 19.65 -19.63
N TYR A 281 -4.36 18.40 -19.11
CA TYR A 281 -4.22 17.23 -19.98
C TYR A 281 -5.38 17.15 -20.98
N ALA A 282 -6.62 17.21 -20.49
CA ALA A 282 -7.82 17.14 -21.32
C ALA A 282 -7.91 18.27 -22.35
N SER A 283 -7.46 19.49 -22.00
CA SER A 283 -7.51 20.68 -22.88
C SER A 283 -6.34 20.77 -23.86
N THR A 284 -5.32 19.92 -23.76
CA THR A 284 -4.11 19.98 -24.62
C THR A 284 -3.93 18.70 -25.41
N VAL A 285 -3.14 17.76 -24.91
CA VAL A 285 -2.79 16.52 -25.61
C VAL A 285 -3.85 15.45 -25.49
N GLY A 286 -4.60 15.47 -24.41
CA GLY A 286 -5.68 14.53 -24.14
C GLY A 286 -7.02 14.93 -24.79
N TRP A 287 -7.07 15.94 -25.65
CA TRP A 287 -8.32 16.36 -26.26
C TRP A 287 -8.88 15.31 -27.25
N GLU A 288 -8.02 14.49 -27.85
CA GLU A 288 -8.40 13.31 -28.63
C GLU A 288 -8.42 12.01 -27.80
N ASP A 289 -7.96 12.04 -26.53
CA ASP A 289 -7.94 10.88 -25.66
C ASP A 289 -9.29 10.72 -24.96
N LEU A 290 -10.04 9.71 -25.35
CA LEU A 290 -11.32 9.38 -24.74
C LEU A 290 -11.21 9.15 -23.23
N ASN A 291 -10.05 8.76 -22.72
CA ASN A 291 -9.79 8.49 -21.31
C ASN A 291 -9.09 9.65 -20.58
N ALA A 292 -9.07 10.84 -21.15
CA ALA A 292 -8.27 11.97 -20.66
C ALA A 292 -8.33 12.16 -19.13
N TYR A 293 -9.50 12.07 -18.51
CA TYR A 293 -9.65 12.25 -17.07
C TYR A 293 -9.15 11.07 -16.22
N ALA A 294 -8.81 9.93 -16.81
CA ALA A 294 -8.14 8.83 -16.12
C ALA A 294 -6.61 9.05 -15.97
N CYS A 295 -6.10 10.17 -16.47
CA CYS A 295 -4.67 10.51 -16.39
C CYS A 295 -4.18 10.76 -14.94
N ILE A 296 -5.08 10.93 -13.97
CA ILE A 296 -4.72 11.23 -12.58
C ILE A 296 -5.82 10.77 -11.61
N THR A 297 -5.48 10.44 -10.36
CA THR A 297 -6.43 10.11 -9.29
C THR A 297 -6.37 11.11 -8.14
N GLY A 298 -7.47 11.22 -7.37
CA GLY A 298 -7.58 12.20 -6.28
C GLY A 298 -8.05 13.57 -6.74
N LYS A 299 -8.68 13.63 -7.91
CA LYS A 299 -9.28 14.84 -8.47
C LYS A 299 -10.55 15.27 -7.69
N PRO A 300 -10.95 16.56 -7.81
CA PRO A 300 -12.28 16.97 -7.41
C PRO A 300 -13.36 16.16 -8.14
N ILE A 301 -14.49 15.98 -7.47
CA ILE A 301 -15.63 15.24 -8.02
C ILE A 301 -16.08 15.76 -9.38
N LEU A 302 -16.10 17.10 -9.55
CA LEU A 302 -16.53 17.77 -10.79
C LEU A 302 -15.61 17.47 -11.98
N GLN A 303 -14.38 17.04 -11.72
CA GLN A 303 -13.39 16.69 -12.75
C GLN A 303 -13.13 15.19 -12.85
N GLY A 304 -14.11 14.36 -12.52
CA GLY A 304 -13.99 12.92 -12.62
C GLY A 304 -13.35 12.25 -11.40
N GLY A 305 -13.14 12.96 -10.29
CA GLY A 305 -12.71 12.39 -9.02
C GLY A 305 -13.77 11.45 -8.43
N ILE A 306 -13.41 10.73 -7.39
CA ILE A 306 -14.25 9.73 -6.74
C ILE A 306 -14.57 10.10 -5.30
N HIS A 307 -15.81 9.91 -4.88
CA HIS A 307 -16.21 10.15 -3.50
C HIS A 307 -15.44 9.27 -2.51
N GLY A 308 -14.95 9.88 -1.43
CA GLY A 308 -14.35 9.18 -0.30
C GLY A 308 -12.85 8.90 -0.41
N ARG A 309 -12.14 9.40 -1.44
CA ARG A 309 -10.70 9.20 -1.61
C ARG A 309 -9.87 9.71 -0.42
N THR A 310 -10.15 10.92 0.06
CA THR A 310 -9.43 11.56 1.18
C THR A 310 -9.52 10.74 2.46
N SER A 311 -10.69 10.18 2.76
CA SER A 311 -10.91 9.38 3.97
C SER A 311 -10.67 7.87 3.79
N ALA A 312 -10.27 7.43 2.59
CA ALA A 312 -10.27 6.02 2.23
C ALA A 312 -9.36 5.15 3.11
N THR A 313 -8.17 5.63 3.47
CA THR A 313 -7.24 4.88 4.31
C THR A 313 -7.80 4.68 5.73
N GLY A 314 -8.25 5.76 6.38
CA GLY A 314 -8.85 5.65 7.72
C GLY A 314 -10.17 4.88 7.73
N ARG A 315 -10.97 4.96 6.63
CA ARG A 315 -12.17 4.15 6.48
C ARG A 315 -11.83 2.67 6.26
N GLY A 316 -10.79 2.37 5.48
CA GLY A 316 -10.28 1.02 5.29
C GLY A 316 -9.80 0.42 6.62
N LEU A 317 -9.10 1.23 7.45
CA LEU A 317 -8.69 0.81 8.79
C LEU A 317 -9.92 0.48 9.65
N TYR A 318 -10.95 1.31 9.65
CA TYR A 318 -12.20 1.01 10.35
C TYR A 318 -12.80 -0.32 9.90
N HIS A 319 -12.99 -0.55 8.59
CA HIS A 319 -13.51 -1.82 8.08
C HIS A 319 -12.60 -3.00 8.45
N GLY A 320 -11.29 -2.81 8.38
CA GLY A 320 -10.31 -3.81 8.77
C GLY A 320 -10.46 -4.22 10.22
N VAL A 321 -10.53 -3.26 11.14
CA VAL A 321 -10.77 -3.53 12.56
C VAL A 321 -12.15 -4.17 12.76
N ASN A 322 -13.20 -3.61 12.14
CA ASN A 322 -14.57 -4.08 12.30
C ASN A 322 -14.76 -5.55 11.88
N ASN A 323 -14.09 -5.99 10.82
CA ASN A 323 -14.14 -7.37 10.37
C ASN A 323 -13.62 -8.35 11.44
N PHE A 324 -12.52 -8.01 12.11
CA PHE A 324 -11.95 -8.88 13.15
C PHE A 324 -12.64 -8.77 14.50
N VAL A 325 -13.10 -7.57 14.92
CA VAL A 325 -13.79 -7.43 16.22
C VAL A 325 -15.19 -8.04 16.23
N ASN A 326 -15.79 -8.34 15.08
CA ASN A 326 -17.06 -9.06 15.00
C ASN A 326 -16.89 -10.59 14.96
N GLU A 327 -15.66 -11.09 14.81
CA GLU A 327 -15.38 -12.52 14.82
C GLU A 327 -15.17 -13.02 16.24
N LYS A 328 -16.11 -13.84 16.71
CA LYS A 328 -16.12 -14.38 18.06
C LYS A 328 -14.82 -15.12 18.42
N PHE A 329 -14.27 -15.88 17.46
CA PHE A 329 -13.03 -16.63 17.66
C PHE A 329 -11.87 -15.74 18.13
N TYR A 330 -11.65 -14.59 17.46
CA TYR A 330 -10.57 -13.67 17.84
C TYR A 330 -10.88 -12.95 19.14
N MET A 331 -12.12 -12.52 19.35
CA MET A 331 -12.50 -11.78 20.54
C MET A 331 -12.42 -12.63 21.81
N ASP A 332 -12.84 -13.88 21.74
CA ASP A 332 -12.70 -14.81 22.88
C ASP A 332 -11.22 -15.01 23.24
N LYS A 333 -10.31 -15.09 22.26
CA LYS A 333 -8.87 -15.26 22.50
C LYS A 333 -8.20 -14.04 23.16
N VAL A 334 -8.62 -12.83 22.80
CA VAL A 334 -8.06 -11.61 23.39
C VAL A 334 -8.82 -11.14 24.64
N GLY A 335 -9.89 -11.85 25.03
CA GLY A 335 -10.70 -11.55 26.21
C GLY A 335 -11.58 -10.31 26.06
N LEU A 336 -12.10 -10.06 24.86
CA LEU A 336 -13.01 -8.94 24.54
C LEU A 336 -14.36 -9.44 24.05
N THR A 337 -15.39 -8.61 24.17
CA THR A 337 -16.70 -8.85 23.55
C THR A 337 -16.66 -8.51 22.05
N THR A 338 -17.53 -9.10 21.24
CA THR A 338 -17.67 -8.73 19.84
C THR A 338 -18.25 -7.33 19.66
N GLY A 339 -17.95 -6.69 18.52
CA GLY A 339 -18.41 -5.34 18.17
C GLY A 339 -17.48 -4.23 18.68
N LEU A 340 -17.67 -3.02 18.14
CA LEU A 340 -16.87 -1.82 18.47
C LEU A 340 -17.43 -1.02 19.63
N ALA A 341 -18.74 -1.12 19.88
CA ALA A 341 -19.41 -0.30 20.89
C ALA A 341 -18.80 -0.47 22.29
N GLY A 342 -18.45 0.65 22.92
CA GLY A 342 -17.85 0.69 24.26
C GLY A 342 -16.36 0.39 24.33
N LYS A 343 -15.72 -0.04 23.24
CA LYS A 343 -14.26 -0.25 23.21
C LYS A 343 -13.50 1.07 23.25
N THR A 344 -12.38 1.07 23.93
CA THR A 344 -11.47 2.21 24.04
C THR A 344 -10.32 2.08 23.05
N PHE A 345 -9.85 3.21 22.53
CA PHE A 345 -8.69 3.20 21.64
C PHE A 345 -7.76 4.39 21.82
N ILE A 346 -6.48 4.18 21.51
CA ILE A 346 -5.41 5.18 21.48
C ILE A 346 -4.86 5.24 20.04
N VAL A 347 -4.58 6.45 19.57
CA VAL A 347 -4.02 6.69 18.22
C VAL A 347 -2.67 7.41 18.32
N GLN A 348 -1.68 6.89 17.60
CA GLN A 348 -0.43 7.59 17.34
C GLN A 348 -0.48 8.20 15.95
N GLY A 349 -0.36 9.53 15.87
CA GLY A 349 -0.47 10.30 14.63
C GLY A 349 -1.90 10.78 14.37
N ALA A 350 -2.14 12.09 14.43
CA ALA A 350 -3.41 12.73 14.06
C ALA A 350 -3.36 13.36 12.66
N GLY A 351 -2.62 12.75 11.73
CA GLY A 351 -2.62 13.05 10.30
C GLY A 351 -3.85 12.46 9.61
N ASN A 352 -3.83 12.39 8.27
CA ASN A 352 -4.98 11.92 7.48
C ASN A 352 -5.48 10.53 7.93
N VAL A 353 -4.59 9.56 8.12
CA VAL A 353 -4.97 8.20 8.52
C VAL A 353 -5.57 8.18 9.93
N GLY A 354 -4.87 8.74 10.92
CA GLY A 354 -5.31 8.74 12.32
C GLY A 354 -6.61 9.51 12.51
N TYR A 355 -6.73 10.71 11.94
CA TYR A 355 -7.92 11.54 12.03
C TYR A 355 -9.18 10.83 11.49
N HIS A 356 -9.09 10.28 10.28
CA HIS A 356 -10.25 9.59 9.72
C HIS A 356 -10.54 8.26 10.44
N SER A 357 -9.53 7.55 10.92
CA SER A 357 -9.72 6.36 11.76
C SER A 357 -10.48 6.69 13.05
N MET A 358 -10.07 7.75 13.76
CA MET A 358 -10.78 8.23 14.95
C MET A 358 -12.25 8.53 14.65
N ARG A 359 -12.53 9.26 13.57
CA ARG A 359 -13.91 9.61 13.18
C ARG A 359 -14.79 8.40 12.93
N TYR A 360 -14.27 7.40 12.20
CA TYR A 360 -15.08 6.22 11.87
C TYR A 360 -15.28 5.30 13.08
N LEU A 361 -14.26 5.07 13.87
CA LEU A 361 -14.38 4.24 15.08
C LEU A 361 -15.30 4.86 16.12
N THR A 362 -15.19 6.18 16.37
CA THR A 362 -16.07 6.90 17.31
C THR A 362 -17.52 6.90 16.84
N ARG A 363 -17.76 7.08 15.53
CA ARG A 363 -19.12 7.00 14.96
C ARG A 363 -19.78 5.62 15.21
N HIS A 364 -19.00 4.56 15.35
CA HIS A 364 -19.48 3.19 15.59
C HIS A 364 -19.39 2.78 17.07
N GLY A 365 -19.28 3.77 17.96
CA GLY A 365 -19.43 3.59 19.39
C GLY A 365 -18.16 3.27 20.17
N ALA A 366 -16.98 3.31 19.54
CA ALA A 366 -15.71 3.22 20.26
C ALA A 366 -15.30 4.59 20.82
N LYS A 367 -14.50 4.62 21.89
CA LYS A 367 -14.05 5.85 22.57
C LYS A 367 -12.56 6.10 22.33
N CYS A 368 -12.21 7.25 21.75
CA CYS A 368 -10.83 7.72 21.65
C CYS A 368 -10.37 8.28 23.00
N ILE A 369 -9.52 7.58 23.73
CA ILE A 369 -9.07 7.99 25.06
C ILE A 369 -7.69 8.65 25.08
N GLY A 370 -6.94 8.60 23.97
CA GLY A 370 -5.62 9.21 23.87
C GLY A 370 -5.17 9.43 22.44
N VAL A 371 -4.46 10.51 22.20
CA VAL A 371 -3.85 10.86 20.90
C VAL A 371 -2.43 11.33 21.12
N LEU A 372 -1.49 10.73 20.39
CA LEU A 372 -0.06 11.08 20.39
C LEU A 372 0.31 11.72 19.05
N GLU A 373 0.97 12.85 19.09
CA GLU A 373 1.60 13.54 17.95
C GLU A 373 3.08 13.79 18.21
N TRP A 374 3.78 14.28 17.19
CA TRP A 374 5.21 14.57 17.27
C TRP A 374 5.56 15.64 18.32
N ASP A 375 4.63 16.56 18.58
CA ASP A 375 4.77 17.72 19.46
C ASP A 375 4.16 17.52 20.86
N GLY A 376 3.49 16.38 21.11
CA GLY A 376 2.94 16.04 22.41
C GLY A 376 1.78 15.06 22.36
N ALA A 377 1.16 14.85 23.50
CA ALA A 377 0.04 13.92 23.65
C ALA A 377 -1.06 14.47 24.54
N ILE A 378 -2.29 14.04 24.26
CA ILE A 378 -3.49 14.39 25.02
C ILE A 378 -4.29 13.14 25.37
N VAL A 379 -4.97 13.17 26.52
CA VAL A 379 -5.80 12.07 27.01
C VAL A 379 -7.11 12.56 27.59
N ASN A 380 -8.17 11.79 27.37
CA ASN A 380 -9.47 11.96 28.01
C ASN A 380 -10.15 10.59 28.17
N PRO A 381 -10.29 10.06 29.40
CA PRO A 381 -10.96 8.78 29.64
C PRO A 381 -12.44 8.75 29.21
N ASP A 382 -13.10 9.91 29.17
CA ASP A 382 -14.51 10.02 28.76
C ASP A 382 -14.67 10.04 27.24
N GLY A 383 -13.58 10.22 26.51
CA GLY A 383 -13.50 10.24 25.06
C GLY A 383 -13.15 11.61 24.49
N ILE A 384 -12.32 11.62 23.45
CA ILE A 384 -11.93 12.81 22.67
C ILE A 384 -12.82 12.87 21.43
N ASP A 385 -13.46 14.02 21.18
CA ASP A 385 -14.20 14.26 19.94
C ASP A 385 -13.22 14.48 18.77
N PRO A 386 -13.19 13.58 17.77
CA PRO A 386 -12.27 13.71 16.64
C PRO A 386 -12.54 14.93 15.76
N ILE A 387 -13.80 15.40 15.67
CA ILE A 387 -14.17 16.53 14.83
C ILE A 387 -13.64 17.80 15.45
N ALA A 388 -13.98 18.04 16.72
CA ALA A 388 -13.51 19.22 17.47
C ALA A 388 -11.96 19.24 17.56
N LEU A 389 -11.32 18.07 17.76
CA LEU A 389 -9.86 17.98 17.76
C LEU A 389 -9.26 18.34 16.38
N GLY A 390 -9.89 17.89 15.29
CA GLY A 390 -9.44 18.21 13.94
C GLY A 390 -9.55 19.70 13.61
N GLU A 391 -10.64 20.36 14.02
CA GLU A 391 -10.83 21.80 13.89
C GLU A 391 -9.80 22.57 14.70
N TYR A 392 -9.59 22.20 15.95
CA TYR A 392 -8.56 22.79 16.81
C TYR A 392 -7.16 22.66 16.21
N LYS A 393 -6.79 21.47 15.73
CA LYS A 393 -5.49 21.23 15.09
C LYS A 393 -5.32 22.06 13.81
N PHE A 394 -6.39 22.23 13.03
CA PHE A 394 -6.35 23.07 11.83
C PHE A 394 -6.10 24.54 12.16
N GLU A 395 -6.71 25.06 13.23
CA GLU A 395 -6.57 26.46 13.65
C GLU A 395 -5.23 26.75 14.36
N HIS A 396 -4.73 25.81 15.18
CA HIS A 396 -3.59 26.04 16.07
C HIS A 396 -2.31 25.34 15.63
N GLY A 397 -2.38 24.43 14.65
CA GLY A 397 -1.23 23.66 14.17
C GLY A 397 -0.76 22.53 15.11
N THR A 398 -1.35 22.39 16.30
CA THR A 398 -1.01 21.43 17.35
C THR A 398 -2.24 20.79 17.96
N ILE A 399 -2.08 19.62 18.60
CA ILE A 399 -3.14 19.01 19.43
C ILE A 399 -3.00 19.40 20.91
N VAL A 400 -1.83 19.90 21.31
CA VAL A 400 -1.54 20.25 22.70
C VAL A 400 -2.34 21.49 23.10
N GLY A 401 -3.03 21.41 24.23
CA GLY A 401 -3.91 22.48 24.71
C GLY A 401 -5.36 22.38 24.22
N PHE A 402 -5.73 21.32 23.51
CA PHE A 402 -7.12 21.07 23.13
C PHE A 402 -8.05 21.01 24.36
N PRO A 403 -9.11 21.85 24.41
CA PRO A 403 -9.96 21.98 25.62
C PRO A 403 -10.72 20.71 25.99
N GLY A 404 -10.93 19.79 25.03
CA GLY A 404 -11.62 18.51 25.23
C GLY A 404 -10.75 17.39 25.81
N ALA A 405 -9.49 17.66 26.19
CA ALA A 405 -8.60 16.68 26.75
C ALA A 405 -7.51 17.33 27.61
N ARG A 406 -6.92 16.60 28.52
CA ARG A 406 -5.73 17.03 29.28
C ARG A 406 -4.44 16.64 28.56
N VAL A 407 -3.40 17.44 28.72
CA VAL A 407 -2.07 17.09 28.26
C VAL A 407 -1.57 15.87 29.05
N TYR A 408 -0.93 14.92 28.36
CA TYR A 408 -0.35 13.75 29.00
C TYR A 408 0.95 14.12 29.72
N ASP A 409 1.07 13.78 30.98
CA ASP A 409 2.08 14.26 31.91
C ASP A 409 3.33 13.38 32.02
N LYS A 410 3.34 12.20 31.38
CA LYS A 410 4.50 11.29 31.30
C LYS A 410 5.20 11.43 29.95
N ASP A 411 6.26 10.64 29.71
CA ASP A 411 6.87 10.58 28.39
C ASP A 411 5.86 10.10 27.34
N PRO A 412 5.43 10.98 26.43
CA PRO A 412 4.37 10.63 25.49
C PRO A 412 4.77 9.49 24.56
N LYS A 413 6.04 9.46 24.11
CA LYS A 413 6.52 8.49 23.13
C LYS A 413 6.70 7.09 23.72
N GLU A 414 7.13 6.99 24.98
CA GLU A 414 7.38 5.71 25.62
C GLU A 414 6.17 5.15 26.35
N ASP A 415 5.35 6.01 26.97
CA ASP A 415 4.34 5.58 27.93
C ASP A 415 2.92 5.54 27.37
N LEU A 416 2.51 6.50 26.51
CA LEU A 416 1.13 6.52 26.03
C LEU A 416 0.76 5.29 25.18
N LEU A 417 1.69 4.79 24.34
CA LEU A 417 1.48 3.56 23.58
C LEU A 417 1.28 2.32 24.49
N CYS A 418 1.76 2.40 25.72
CA CYS A 418 1.68 1.33 26.71
C CYS A 418 0.50 1.47 27.66
N GLU A 419 -0.29 2.55 27.58
CA GLU A 419 -1.46 2.74 28.41
C GLU A 419 -2.58 1.72 28.07
N ALA A 420 -3.45 1.47 29.06
CA ALA A 420 -4.50 0.48 28.88
C ALA A 420 -5.57 0.97 27.91
N CYS A 421 -5.80 0.22 26.84
CA CYS A 421 -6.89 0.41 25.90
C CYS A 421 -7.24 -0.94 25.27
N ASP A 422 -8.38 -1.01 24.59
CA ASP A 422 -8.74 -2.20 23.83
C ASP A 422 -8.01 -2.24 22.48
N ILE A 423 -7.90 -1.08 21.80
CA ILE A 423 -7.32 -0.98 20.46
C ILE A 423 -6.24 0.10 20.43
N LEU A 424 -5.04 -0.25 19.96
CA LEU A 424 -3.94 0.68 19.69
C LEU A 424 -3.78 0.85 18.19
N ILE A 425 -3.67 2.11 17.72
CA ILE A 425 -3.55 2.44 16.31
C ILE A 425 -2.26 3.24 16.07
N PRO A 426 -1.13 2.57 15.77
CA PRO A 426 0.09 3.25 15.32
C PRO A 426 -0.11 3.72 13.88
N ALA A 427 -0.28 5.03 13.65
CA ALA A 427 -0.53 5.65 12.35
C ALA A 427 0.44 6.80 12.03
N ALA A 428 1.65 6.76 12.60
CA ALA A 428 2.69 7.76 12.38
C ALA A 428 3.83 7.21 11.48
N SER A 429 4.76 6.44 12.04
CA SER A 429 5.95 5.95 11.33
C SER A 429 6.22 4.47 11.59
N GLU A 430 7.23 3.94 10.92
CA GLU A 430 7.74 2.58 11.07
C GLU A 430 8.41 2.37 12.44
N GLN A 431 8.55 1.11 12.84
CA GLN A 431 9.31 0.63 14.02
C GLN A 431 8.95 1.33 15.35
N GLN A 432 7.68 1.67 15.54
CA GLN A 432 7.20 2.29 16.80
C GLN A 432 7.03 1.26 17.92
N ILE A 433 6.72 0.01 17.57
CA ILE A 433 6.55 -1.09 18.51
C ILE A 433 7.73 -2.05 18.35
N THR A 434 8.59 -2.06 19.37
CA THR A 434 9.83 -2.83 19.38
C THR A 434 9.85 -3.78 20.58
N SER A 435 10.86 -4.66 20.68
CA SER A 435 11.04 -5.52 21.86
C SER A 435 11.12 -4.74 23.17
N LYS A 436 11.57 -3.47 23.13
CA LYS A 436 11.71 -2.62 24.31
C LYS A 436 10.35 -2.25 24.94
N ASN A 437 9.34 -1.97 24.13
CA ASN A 437 8.02 -1.54 24.62
C ASN A 437 6.92 -2.60 24.47
N ALA A 438 7.07 -3.62 23.62
CA ALA A 438 6.05 -4.63 23.37
C ALA A 438 5.56 -5.35 24.64
N ARG A 439 6.48 -5.65 25.60
CA ARG A 439 6.12 -6.25 26.88
C ARG A 439 5.24 -5.34 27.75
N ARG A 440 5.38 -4.01 27.62
CA ARG A 440 4.66 -2.98 28.37
C ARG A 440 3.29 -2.67 27.76
N ILE A 441 3.07 -2.93 26.46
CA ILE A 441 1.79 -2.66 25.78
C ILE A 441 0.67 -3.45 26.45
N ARG A 442 -0.42 -2.74 26.77
CA ARG A 442 -1.62 -3.29 27.44
C ARG A 442 -2.82 -3.40 26.51
N ALA A 443 -2.71 -2.90 25.29
CA ALA A 443 -3.73 -3.04 24.27
C ALA A 443 -3.98 -4.52 23.92
N LYS A 444 -5.22 -4.86 23.61
CA LYS A 444 -5.64 -6.22 23.21
C LYS A 444 -5.59 -6.40 21.69
N ILE A 445 -5.78 -5.32 20.96
CA ILE A 445 -5.77 -5.28 19.50
C ILE A 445 -4.81 -4.17 19.08
N ILE A 446 -3.98 -4.42 18.06
CA ILE A 446 -3.16 -3.42 17.40
C ILE A 446 -3.58 -3.37 15.94
N ALA A 447 -4.00 -2.19 15.44
CA ALA A 447 -4.35 -1.98 14.04
C ALA A 447 -3.31 -1.05 13.39
N GLU A 448 -2.48 -1.59 12.53
CA GLU A 448 -1.30 -0.92 11.98
C GLU A 448 -1.66 0.07 10.87
N GLY A 449 -1.95 1.31 11.24
CA GLY A 449 -2.23 2.40 10.29
C GLY A 449 -0.99 2.85 9.51
N ALA A 450 0.19 2.85 10.13
CA ALA A 450 1.47 3.11 9.48
C ALA A 450 2.01 1.87 8.74
N ASN A 451 3.08 2.03 7.95
CA ASN A 451 3.77 0.91 7.33
C ASN A 451 4.86 0.38 8.26
N GLY A 452 4.88 -0.93 8.52
CA GLY A 452 5.90 -1.59 9.34
C GLY A 452 6.08 -1.04 10.75
N PRO A 453 5.02 -0.70 11.51
CA PRO A 453 5.18 -0.09 12.83
C PRO A 453 5.64 -1.09 13.89
N THR A 454 5.51 -2.39 13.66
CA THR A 454 5.87 -3.45 14.62
C THR A 454 7.03 -4.30 14.12
N THR A 455 8.07 -4.44 14.94
CA THR A 455 9.23 -5.28 14.61
C THR A 455 8.93 -6.78 14.82
N PRO A 456 9.67 -7.72 14.17
CA PRO A 456 9.44 -9.16 14.30
C PRO A 456 9.57 -9.69 15.74
N ALA A 457 10.53 -9.17 16.50
CA ALA A 457 10.67 -9.56 17.90
C ALA A 457 9.52 -9.01 18.75
N ALA A 458 9.04 -7.80 18.48
CA ALA A 458 7.85 -7.27 19.10
C ALA A 458 6.60 -8.09 18.74
N ASP A 459 6.45 -8.45 17.46
CA ASP A 459 5.35 -9.28 16.96
C ASP A 459 5.26 -10.62 17.70
N LYS A 460 6.41 -11.30 17.89
CA LYS A 460 6.50 -12.53 18.68
C LYS A 460 6.05 -12.32 20.14
N ILE A 461 6.53 -11.26 20.79
CA ILE A 461 6.13 -10.93 22.16
C ILE A 461 4.62 -10.63 22.24
N LEU A 462 4.06 -9.93 21.27
CA LEU A 462 2.63 -9.62 21.24
C LEU A 462 1.78 -10.88 21.03
N LEU A 463 2.22 -11.80 20.18
CA LEU A 463 1.56 -13.11 20.00
C LEU A 463 1.59 -13.94 21.29
N GLU A 464 2.74 -14.01 22.00
CA GLU A 464 2.86 -14.67 23.29
C GLU A 464 1.93 -14.08 24.37
N LYS A 465 1.62 -12.78 24.25
CA LYS A 465 0.68 -12.05 25.12
C LYS A 465 -0.78 -12.18 24.70
N ASN A 466 -1.09 -12.93 23.63
CA ASN A 466 -2.41 -13.00 23.01
C ASN A 466 -2.94 -11.62 22.58
N VAL A 467 -2.09 -10.77 22.02
CA VAL A 467 -2.50 -9.51 21.39
C VAL A 467 -2.79 -9.77 19.90
N LEU A 468 -3.95 -9.35 19.43
CA LEU A 468 -4.33 -9.46 18.02
C LEU A 468 -3.70 -8.31 17.22
N VAL A 469 -2.73 -8.60 16.36
CA VAL A 469 -2.14 -7.61 15.46
C VAL A 469 -2.80 -7.71 14.08
N ILE A 470 -3.52 -6.67 13.68
CA ILE A 470 -4.10 -6.54 12.33
C ILE A 470 -3.05 -5.83 11.45
N PRO A 471 -2.43 -6.56 10.49
CA PRO A 471 -1.21 -6.09 9.82
C PRO A 471 -1.46 -4.94 8.84
N ASP A 472 -0.47 -4.10 8.70
CA ASP A 472 -0.41 -2.91 7.87
C ASP A 472 -0.74 -3.17 6.39
N MET A 473 -0.18 -4.23 5.81
CA MET A 473 -0.41 -4.60 4.41
C MET A 473 -1.89 -4.87 4.07
N TYR A 474 -2.73 -5.08 5.07
CA TYR A 474 -4.17 -5.20 4.92
C TYR A 474 -4.88 -3.93 5.39
N VAL A 475 -4.68 -3.51 6.64
CA VAL A 475 -5.56 -2.54 7.31
C VAL A 475 -5.44 -1.12 6.74
N ASN A 476 -4.27 -0.73 6.22
CA ASN A 476 -4.06 0.60 5.62
C ASN A 476 -4.22 0.61 4.07
N ALA A 477 -4.68 -0.48 3.46
CA ALA A 477 -4.81 -0.61 2.00
C ALA A 477 -6.04 0.11 1.41
N GLY A 478 -6.88 0.75 2.23
CA GLY A 478 -8.09 1.45 1.74
C GLY A 478 -7.79 2.58 0.76
N GLY A 479 -6.70 3.30 0.96
CA GLY A 479 -6.29 4.41 0.08
C GLY A 479 -5.98 3.95 -1.35
N VAL A 480 -5.15 2.94 -1.51
CA VAL A 480 -4.81 2.39 -2.83
C VAL A 480 -6.01 1.73 -3.51
N THR A 481 -6.91 1.12 -2.75
CA THR A 481 -8.14 0.51 -3.27
C THR A 481 -9.06 1.57 -3.91
N VAL A 482 -9.32 2.69 -3.22
CA VAL A 482 -10.19 3.75 -3.77
C VAL A 482 -9.52 4.50 -4.92
N SER A 483 -8.19 4.68 -4.89
CA SER A 483 -7.45 5.20 -6.05
C SER A 483 -7.62 4.33 -7.29
N TYR A 484 -7.60 3.01 -7.12
CA TYR A 484 -7.85 2.08 -8.22
C TYR A 484 -9.30 2.20 -8.76
N PHE A 485 -10.30 2.37 -7.90
CA PHE A 485 -11.69 2.59 -8.34
C PHE A 485 -11.85 3.89 -9.12
N GLU A 486 -11.19 4.97 -8.71
CA GLU A 486 -11.22 6.23 -9.45
C GLU A 486 -10.64 6.07 -10.85
N TRP A 487 -9.51 5.41 -10.96
CA TRP A 487 -8.88 5.12 -12.25
C TRP A 487 -9.80 4.29 -13.16
N LEU A 488 -10.41 3.22 -12.64
CA LEU A 488 -11.38 2.41 -13.40
C LEU A 488 -12.61 3.22 -13.84
N LYS A 489 -13.15 4.08 -12.97
CA LYS A 489 -14.26 4.97 -13.29
C LYS A 489 -13.95 5.84 -14.50
N ASN A 490 -12.76 6.41 -14.53
CA ASN A 490 -12.36 7.31 -15.61
C ASN A 490 -12.03 6.55 -16.91
N LEU A 491 -11.43 5.37 -16.83
CA LEU A 491 -11.19 4.51 -18.00
C LEU A 491 -12.48 4.03 -18.66
N GLN A 492 -13.52 3.76 -17.87
CA GLN A 492 -14.78 3.24 -18.38
C GLN A 492 -15.79 4.34 -18.73
N HIS A 493 -15.48 5.62 -18.50
CA HIS A 493 -16.38 6.76 -18.69
C HIS A 493 -17.72 6.61 -17.97
N THR A 494 -17.77 5.84 -16.89
CA THR A 494 -18.97 5.57 -16.13
C THR A 494 -19.00 6.36 -14.84
N SER A 495 -20.16 6.88 -14.49
CA SER A 495 -20.42 7.35 -13.13
C SER A 495 -21.13 6.22 -12.40
N TYR A 496 -20.49 5.69 -11.36
CA TYR A 496 -21.09 4.61 -10.56
C TYR A 496 -22.49 5.01 -10.09
N GLY A 497 -23.48 4.12 -10.32
CA GLY A 497 -24.87 4.33 -9.93
C GLY A 497 -25.76 5.03 -10.97
N ARG A 498 -25.24 5.76 -11.95
CA ARG A 498 -26.08 6.47 -12.93
C ARG A 498 -26.82 5.55 -13.90
N LEU A 499 -26.16 4.51 -14.40
CA LEU A 499 -26.75 3.62 -15.42
C LEU A 499 -27.80 2.67 -14.86
N THR A 500 -27.66 2.26 -13.60
CA THR A 500 -28.51 1.25 -12.96
C THR A 500 -29.60 1.85 -12.09
N PHE A 501 -29.57 3.13 -11.82
CA PHE A 501 -30.42 3.83 -10.86
C PHE A 501 -31.92 3.62 -11.12
N LYS A 502 -32.38 3.93 -12.34
CA LYS A 502 -33.78 3.79 -12.70
C LYS A 502 -34.23 2.34 -12.67
N TYR A 503 -33.43 1.46 -13.23
CA TYR A 503 -33.72 0.03 -13.27
C TYR A 503 -33.83 -0.57 -11.87
N GLN A 504 -32.88 -0.28 -10.99
CA GLN A 504 -32.91 -0.75 -9.60
C GLN A 504 -34.10 -0.21 -8.83
N ARG A 505 -34.42 1.07 -9.02
CA ARG A 505 -35.59 1.70 -8.41
C ARG A 505 -36.88 1.03 -8.87
N ASP A 506 -37.04 0.87 -10.18
CA ASP A 506 -38.25 0.27 -10.76
C ASP A 506 -38.39 -1.23 -10.35
N THR A 507 -37.27 -1.96 -10.25
CA THR A 507 -37.25 -3.31 -9.71
C THR A 507 -37.72 -3.37 -8.25
N ASN A 508 -37.22 -2.45 -7.41
CA ASN A 508 -37.64 -2.39 -6.00
C ASN A 508 -39.12 -2.05 -5.84
N TYR A 509 -39.68 -1.15 -6.68
CA TYR A 509 -41.13 -0.91 -6.71
C TYR A 509 -41.91 -2.15 -7.14
N SER A 510 -41.48 -2.88 -8.16
CA SER A 510 -42.10 -4.11 -8.62
C SER A 510 -42.11 -5.20 -7.53
N ILE A 511 -41.05 -5.27 -6.70
CA ILE A 511 -41.02 -6.17 -5.53
C ILE A 511 -42.10 -5.79 -4.52
N LEU A 512 -42.25 -4.47 -4.19
CA LEU A 512 -43.29 -4.02 -3.28
C LEU A 512 -44.70 -4.31 -3.81
N GLU A 513 -44.95 -4.10 -5.11
CA GLU A 513 -46.21 -4.45 -5.75
C GLU A 513 -46.49 -5.97 -5.73
N SER A 514 -45.47 -6.80 -5.94
CA SER A 514 -45.57 -8.25 -5.86
C SER A 514 -45.91 -8.74 -4.45
N VAL A 515 -45.29 -8.14 -3.42
CA VAL A 515 -45.60 -8.41 -2.00
C VAL A 515 -47.02 -7.99 -1.69
N GLN A 516 -47.45 -6.79 -2.11
CA GLN A 516 -48.80 -6.29 -1.94
C GLN A 516 -49.81 -7.27 -2.56
N SER A 517 -49.62 -7.65 -3.83
CA SER A 517 -50.50 -8.56 -4.56
C SER A 517 -50.58 -9.93 -3.88
N SER A 518 -49.46 -10.43 -3.35
CA SER A 518 -49.41 -11.72 -2.64
C SER A 518 -50.20 -11.67 -1.32
N LEU A 519 -50.10 -10.55 -0.59
CA LEU A 519 -50.87 -10.34 0.65
C LEU A 519 -52.38 -10.22 0.36
N GLU A 520 -52.75 -9.43 -0.68
CA GLU A 520 -54.12 -9.24 -1.10
C GLU A 520 -54.74 -10.58 -1.59
N ALA A 521 -53.97 -11.42 -2.28
CA ALA A 521 -54.42 -12.75 -2.71
C ALA A 521 -54.66 -13.69 -1.52
N LYS A 522 -53.84 -13.61 -0.47
CA LYS A 522 -53.94 -14.48 0.70
C LYS A 522 -55.02 -14.05 1.71
N PHE A 523 -55.15 -12.75 1.94
CA PHE A 523 -55.98 -12.18 3.00
C PHE A 523 -57.29 -11.52 2.50
N GLY A 524 -57.45 -11.38 1.18
CA GLY A 524 -58.54 -10.67 0.56
C GLY A 524 -58.40 -9.14 0.63
N LYS A 525 -59.18 -8.44 -0.21
CA LYS A 525 -59.23 -6.97 -0.19
C LYS A 525 -60.21 -6.47 0.88
N MET A 526 -59.85 -6.54 2.12
CA MET A 526 -60.68 -6.01 3.22
C MET A 526 -60.50 -4.48 3.31
N GLY A 527 -61.45 -3.71 2.78
CA GLY A 527 -61.45 -2.23 2.88
C GLY A 527 -60.58 -1.49 1.87
N GLY A 528 -60.06 -2.17 0.83
CA GLY A 528 -59.21 -1.56 -0.21
C GLY A 528 -57.83 -2.23 -0.39
N LYS A 529 -56.91 -1.56 -1.04
CA LYS A 529 -55.54 -2.02 -1.20
C LYS A 529 -54.79 -2.12 0.14
N ILE A 530 -54.06 -3.20 0.38
CA ILE A 530 -53.17 -3.29 1.55
C ILE A 530 -51.94 -2.43 1.27
N PRO A 531 -51.76 -1.29 1.95
CA PRO A 531 -50.63 -0.40 1.65
C PRO A 531 -49.33 -1.01 2.19
N ILE A 532 -48.37 -1.29 1.29
CA ILE A 532 -47.02 -1.64 1.67
C ILE A 532 -46.21 -0.34 1.75
N LEU A 533 -45.99 0.16 2.97
CA LEU A 533 -45.21 1.35 3.21
C LEU A 533 -43.74 0.98 3.39
N PRO A 534 -42.83 1.46 2.52
CA PRO A 534 -41.42 1.19 2.67
C PRO A 534 -40.88 1.83 3.97
N SER A 535 -40.08 1.10 4.72
CA SER A 535 -39.36 1.66 5.86
C SER A 535 -38.42 2.79 5.41
N LYS A 536 -38.04 3.70 6.33
CA LYS A 536 -37.06 4.78 6.02
C LYS A 536 -35.76 4.23 5.42
N SER A 537 -35.29 3.10 5.92
CA SER A 537 -34.11 2.40 5.41
C SER A 537 -34.34 1.91 3.98
N PHE A 538 -35.46 1.26 3.72
CA PHE A 538 -35.79 0.77 2.38
C PHE A 538 -36.07 1.91 1.39
N SER A 539 -36.70 2.99 1.81
CA SER A 539 -36.88 4.20 0.99
C SER A 539 -35.55 4.82 0.57
N LYS A 540 -34.54 4.78 1.45
CA LYS A 540 -33.19 5.22 1.12
C LYS A 540 -32.52 4.31 0.10
N CYS A 541 -32.70 2.99 0.20
CA CYS A 541 -32.22 2.04 -0.80
C CYS A 541 -32.94 2.19 -2.15
N MET A 542 -34.25 2.47 -2.11
CA MET A 542 -35.05 2.74 -3.31
C MET A 542 -34.66 4.02 -4.03
N ALA A 543 -34.18 5.04 -3.29
CA ALA A 543 -33.66 6.27 -3.86
C ALA A 543 -32.41 6.05 -4.74
N GLY A 544 -31.84 4.86 -4.72
CA GLY A 544 -30.67 4.44 -5.49
C GLY A 544 -29.36 4.75 -4.80
N ALA A 545 -28.35 3.95 -5.08
CA ALA A 545 -27.00 4.14 -4.52
C ALA A 545 -26.30 5.29 -5.23
N SER A 546 -25.92 6.33 -4.48
CA SER A 546 -25.02 7.35 -5.00
C SER A 546 -23.63 6.77 -5.30
N GLU A 547 -22.81 7.47 -6.09
CA GLU A 547 -21.41 7.05 -6.31
C GLU A 547 -20.69 6.82 -4.97
N LYS A 548 -20.91 7.69 -4.00
CA LYS A 548 -20.37 7.57 -2.65
C LYS A 548 -20.75 6.24 -1.98
N ASP A 549 -22.01 5.83 -2.09
CA ASP A 549 -22.48 4.59 -1.49
C ASP A 549 -21.85 3.38 -2.18
N ILE A 550 -21.70 3.41 -3.51
CA ILE A 550 -21.07 2.33 -4.30
C ILE A 550 -19.58 2.21 -3.95
N VAL A 551 -18.85 3.33 -3.91
CA VAL A 551 -17.42 3.32 -3.57
C VAL A 551 -17.20 2.85 -2.14
N HIS A 552 -18.03 3.29 -1.20
CA HIS A 552 -17.95 2.86 0.18
C HIS A 552 -18.25 1.36 0.32
N SER A 553 -19.26 0.87 -0.38
CA SER A 553 -19.60 -0.57 -0.41
C SER A 553 -18.51 -1.38 -1.10
N GLY A 554 -17.94 -0.88 -2.20
CA GLY A 554 -16.82 -1.53 -2.88
C GLY A 554 -15.56 -1.62 -2.02
N LEU A 555 -15.25 -0.56 -1.28
CA LEU A 555 -14.14 -0.58 -0.30
C LEU A 555 -14.43 -1.59 0.82
N GLU A 556 -15.63 -1.54 1.42
CA GLU A 556 -16.07 -2.47 2.46
C GLU A 556 -15.95 -3.93 1.99
N GLN A 557 -16.49 -4.24 0.79
CA GLN A 557 -16.41 -5.57 0.20
C GLN A 557 -14.96 -6.02 -0.05
N THR A 558 -14.09 -5.12 -0.52
CA THR A 558 -12.67 -5.43 -0.73
C THR A 558 -11.99 -5.76 0.59
N MET A 559 -12.23 -4.95 1.62
CA MET A 559 -11.69 -5.19 2.96
C MET A 559 -12.24 -6.49 3.57
N GLU A 560 -13.55 -6.75 3.43
CA GLU A 560 -14.17 -7.98 3.91
C GLU A 560 -13.62 -9.23 3.21
N LYS A 561 -13.56 -9.24 1.87
CA LYS A 561 -12.99 -10.36 1.12
C LYS A 561 -11.53 -10.63 1.49
N SER A 562 -10.74 -9.58 1.67
CA SER A 562 -9.34 -9.71 2.06
C SER A 562 -9.21 -10.21 3.50
N ALA A 563 -10.07 -9.75 4.43
CA ALA A 563 -10.12 -10.28 5.79
C ALA A 563 -10.45 -11.77 5.81
N ARG A 564 -11.50 -12.17 5.10
CA ARG A 564 -11.90 -13.59 5.02
C ARG A 564 -10.77 -14.45 4.48
N ALA A 565 -10.11 -14.03 3.40
CA ALA A 565 -8.96 -14.76 2.85
C ALA A 565 -7.81 -14.90 3.87
N ILE A 566 -7.54 -13.85 4.65
CA ILE A 566 -6.55 -13.90 5.73
C ILE A 566 -6.99 -14.86 6.85
N MET A 567 -8.26 -14.80 7.27
CA MET A 567 -8.82 -15.68 8.31
C MET A 567 -8.82 -17.16 7.88
N GLU A 568 -9.25 -17.44 6.65
CA GLU A 568 -9.22 -18.77 6.05
C GLU A 568 -7.78 -19.32 5.98
N THR A 569 -6.84 -18.48 5.60
CA THR A 569 -5.41 -18.83 5.60
C THR A 569 -4.91 -19.08 7.02
N ALA A 570 -5.26 -18.23 7.99
CA ALA A 570 -4.88 -18.42 9.39
C ALA A 570 -5.42 -19.75 9.95
N GLN A 571 -6.65 -20.09 9.61
CA GLN A 571 -7.27 -21.34 10.02
C GLN A 571 -6.60 -22.56 9.33
N ALA A 572 -6.42 -22.50 8.00
CA ALA A 572 -5.82 -23.58 7.21
C ALA A 572 -4.40 -23.95 7.70
N TYR A 573 -3.63 -22.95 8.08
CA TYR A 573 -2.25 -23.13 8.56
C TYR A 573 -2.13 -23.16 10.09
N LYS A 574 -3.23 -23.11 10.84
CA LYS A 574 -3.28 -23.13 12.32
C LYS A 574 -2.44 -22.00 12.95
N LEU A 575 -2.54 -20.82 12.39
CA LEU A 575 -1.75 -19.64 12.79
C LEU A 575 -2.37 -18.86 13.96
N ASP A 576 -3.61 -19.18 14.33
CA ASP A 576 -4.30 -18.54 15.45
C ASP A 576 -4.40 -17.01 15.30
N LEU A 577 -3.68 -16.27 16.15
CA LEU A 577 -3.62 -14.80 16.14
C LEU A 577 -2.54 -14.24 15.19
N ASP A 578 -1.72 -15.08 14.57
CA ASP A 578 -0.67 -14.62 13.64
C ASP A 578 -1.25 -14.24 12.27
N LEU A 579 -2.02 -13.15 12.26
CA LEU A 579 -2.64 -12.61 11.04
C LEU A 579 -1.61 -12.05 10.07
N ARG A 580 -0.46 -11.60 10.55
CA ARG A 580 0.63 -11.10 9.72
C ARG A 580 1.15 -12.21 8.80
N THR A 581 1.50 -13.35 9.37
CA THR A 581 1.93 -14.50 8.58
C THR A 581 0.84 -14.94 7.61
N ALA A 582 -0.43 -14.98 8.03
CA ALA A 582 -1.55 -15.31 7.15
C ALA A 582 -1.69 -14.33 5.96
N ALA A 583 -1.55 -13.03 6.19
CA ALA A 583 -1.61 -12.01 5.15
C ALA A 583 -0.43 -12.12 4.15
N TYR A 584 0.78 -12.41 4.65
CA TYR A 584 1.93 -12.69 3.78
C TYR A 584 1.70 -13.95 2.93
N VAL A 585 1.24 -15.06 3.52
CA VAL A 585 0.93 -16.30 2.78
C VAL A 585 -0.08 -16.02 1.67
N THR A 586 -1.18 -15.33 1.98
CA THR A 586 -2.21 -14.95 1.00
C THR A 586 -1.64 -14.11 -0.15
N SER A 587 -0.75 -13.17 0.16
CA SER A 587 -0.13 -12.27 -0.83
C SER A 587 0.88 -13.01 -1.70
N LEU A 588 1.74 -13.81 -1.08
CA LEU A 588 2.78 -14.60 -1.76
C LEU A 588 2.16 -15.63 -2.71
N GLU A 589 1.08 -16.28 -2.33
CA GLU A 589 0.35 -17.21 -3.20
C GLU A 589 -0.13 -16.51 -4.49
N LYS A 590 -0.69 -15.31 -4.36
CA LYS A 590 -1.16 -14.54 -5.52
C LYS A 590 0.00 -14.13 -6.45
N ILE A 591 1.12 -13.67 -5.89
CA ILE A 591 2.30 -13.29 -6.67
C ILE A 591 2.92 -14.52 -7.33
N TYR A 592 3.06 -15.62 -6.59
CA TYR A 592 3.54 -16.90 -7.11
C TYR A 592 2.72 -17.38 -8.31
N ASN A 593 1.39 -17.29 -8.22
CA ASN A 593 0.51 -17.70 -9.31
C ASN A 593 0.72 -16.87 -10.58
N VAL A 594 1.01 -15.57 -10.46
CA VAL A 594 1.35 -14.71 -11.60
C VAL A 594 2.66 -15.18 -12.25
N TYR A 595 3.72 -15.36 -11.46
CA TYR A 595 5.00 -15.85 -11.99
C TYR A 595 4.90 -17.25 -12.59
N SER A 596 4.14 -18.14 -11.94
CA SER A 596 3.94 -19.51 -12.44
C SER A 596 3.15 -19.54 -13.76
N ALA A 597 2.16 -18.65 -13.92
CA ALA A 597 1.35 -18.53 -15.14
C ALA A 597 2.09 -17.85 -16.29
N ALA A 598 2.88 -16.82 -15.98
CA ALA A 598 3.67 -16.09 -16.98
C ALA A 598 4.76 -16.96 -17.62
N GLY A 599 5.17 -18.05 -16.97
CA GLY A 599 6.27 -18.87 -17.40
C GLY A 599 7.60 -18.14 -17.18
N MET A 600 8.42 -18.63 -16.26
CA MET A 600 9.75 -18.07 -16.10
C MET A 600 10.68 -18.68 -17.15
N THR A 601 11.17 -17.84 -18.06
CA THR A 601 12.29 -18.21 -18.93
C THR A 601 13.55 -18.28 -18.06
N PHE A 602 13.83 -19.47 -17.54
CA PHE A 602 15.14 -19.75 -16.93
C PHE A 602 16.16 -19.91 -18.04
N GLY A 603 17.08 -19.00 -18.09
CA GLY A 603 18.33 -19.16 -18.83
C GLY A 603 18.18 -18.95 -20.34
N VAL A 604 18.30 -17.72 -20.75
CA VAL A 604 18.98 -17.39 -22.02
C VAL A 604 20.28 -16.69 -21.66
#